data_f454331ba826939673e44ec46f06b1a0
#
_entry.id   f454331ba826939673e44ec46f06b1a0
#
_cell.length_a   1.000
_cell.length_b   1.000
_cell.length_c   1.000
_cell.angle_alpha   90.00
_cell.angle_beta   90.00
_cell.angle_gamma   90.00
#
_symmetry.space_group_name_H-M   'P 1'
#
loop_
_entity.id
_entity.type
_entity.pdbx_description
1 polymer ?
#
loop_
_entity_poly.entity_id
_entity_poly.type
_entity_poly.pdbx_seq_one_letter_code
_entity_poly.pdbx_strand_id
1 'polypeptide(L)'
;MIALKDLFSDYVKIGIGTSGIGKMIVAVVAMLVFFVWVTATPGWHVIDTYCAVGAAVVLGYFLFDSLVTFRVNRQGIMKLRFGIPCRFVAWDEIIQIGCAKLYRGSCIVVTTRGCERFEYEVNNLDSYLADSYLWRNRHQTISIENVAVARPIIEKYYGRFDYDCTRVYRR
;
A
#
# COMPACT_ATOMS: atom_id res chain seq x y z
N MET A 1 24.89 -16.99 -3.07
CA MET A 1 23.93 -16.43 -4.05
C MET A 1 22.65 -17.26 -3.92
N ILE A 2 21.65 -16.78 -3.16
CA ILE A 2 20.36 -17.49 -3.00
C ILE A 2 19.66 -17.40 -4.35
N ALA A 3 19.29 -18.53 -4.93
CA ALA A 3 18.62 -18.54 -6.23
C ALA A 3 17.29 -17.77 -6.11
N LEU A 4 17.00 -16.88 -7.04
CA LEU A 4 15.75 -16.09 -7.08
C LEU A 4 14.50 -16.97 -6.93
N LYS A 5 14.59 -18.24 -7.34
CA LYS A 5 13.53 -19.24 -7.30
C LYS A 5 13.19 -19.67 -5.86
N ASP A 6 14.18 -19.72 -4.96
CA ASP A 6 13.99 -20.10 -3.56
C ASP A 6 13.39 -18.94 -2.75
N LEU A 7 13.60 -17.70 -3.21
CA LEU A 7 13.01 -16.50 -2.62
C LEU A 7 11.48 -16.43 -2.80
N PHE A 8 10.90 -17.17 -3.72
CA PHE A 8 9.49 -17.09 -4.09
C PHE A 8 8.63 -18.29 -3.68
N SER A 9 9.24 -19.42 -3.25
CA SER A 9 8.50 -20.67 -3.03
C SER A 9 7.60 -20.67 -1.80
N ASP A 10 7.98 -19.95 -0.72
CA ASP A 10 7.33 -20.03 0.59
C ASP A 10 6.56 -18.77 1.00
N TYR A 11 6.28 -17.88 0.06
CA TYR A 11 5.58 -16.63 0.38
C TYR A 11 4.07 -16.76 0.36
N VAL A 12 3.44 -16.28 1.42
CA VAL A 12 1.99 -16.05 1.47
C VAL A 12 1.69 -14.67 0.89
N LYS A 13 0.87 -14.61 -0.15
CA LYS A 13 0.47 -13.38 -0.81
C LYS A 13 -0.62 -12.67 -0.02
N ILE A 14 -0.39 -11.42 0.34
CA ILE A 14 -1.40 -10.50 0.82
C ILE A 14 -1.93 -9.74 -0.41
N GLY A 15 -3.19 -9.96 -0.75
CA GLY A 15 -3.82 -9.34 -1.92
C GLY A 15 -4.00 -7.83 -1.78
N ILE A 16 -4.42 -7.22 -2.88
CA ILE A 16 -4.79 -5.81 -2.92
C ILE A 16 -5.99 -5.59 -1.98
N GLY A 17 -5.95 -4.56 -1.14
CA GLY A 17 -7.08 -4.19 -0.30
C GLY A 17 -8.29 -3.75 -1.14
N THR A 18 -9.48 -3.78 -0.54
CA THR A 18 -10.72 -3.34 -1.20
C THR A 18 -10.63 -1.91 -1.75
N SER A 19 -9.91 -1.03 -1.05
CA SER A 19 -9.62 0.34 -1.51
C SER A 19 -8.77 0.36 -2.78
N GLY A 20 -7.78 -0.54 -2.91
CA GLY A 20 -6.95 -0.68 -4.10
C GLY A 20 -7.73 -1.16 -5.32
N ILE A 21 -8.64 -2.12 -5.14
CA ILE A 21 -9.54 -2.60 -6.20
C ILE A 21 -10.47 -1.48 -6.65
N GLY A 22 -11.05 -0.72 -5.72
CA GLY A 22 -11.90 0.43 -6.03
C GLY A 22 -11.19 1.49 -6.88
N LYS A 23 -9.97 1.86 -6.50
CA LYS A 23 -9.13 2.79 -7.27
C LYS A 23 -8.84 2.27 -8.68
N MET A 24 -8.55 0.98 -8.82
CA MET A 24 -8.28 0.35 -10.10
C MET A 24 -9.52 0.39 -11.02
N ILE A 25 -10.71 0.08 -10.48
CA ILE A 25 -11.97 0.16 -11.24
C ILE A 25 -12.22 1.60 -11.69
N VAL A 26 -12.10 2.58 -10.79
CA VAL A 26 -12.29 4.00 -11.12
C VAL A 26 -11.31 4.45 -12.21
N ALA A 27 -10.04 4.07 -12.12
CA ALA A 27 -9.03 4.43 -13.12
C ALA A 27 -9.34 3.81 -14.50
N VAL A 28 -9.76 2.54 -14.52
CA VAL A 28 -10.15 1.85 -15.79
C VAL A 28 -11.38 2.50 -16.41
N VAL A 29 -12.43 2.77 -15.61
CA VAL A 29 -13.64 3.44 -16.09
C VAL A 29 -13.33 4.83 -16.61
N ALA A 30 -12.53 5.63 -15.87
CA ALA A 30 -12.13 6.96 -16.30
C ALA A 30 -11.35 6.92 -17.62
N MET A 31 -10.47 5.93 -17.79
CA MET A 31 -9.70 5.75 -19.04
C MET A 31 -10.61 5.38 -20.21
N LEU A 32 -11.61 4.52 -20.00
CA LEU A 32 -12.59 4.15 -21.05
C LEU A 32 -13.47 5.34 -21.44
N VAL A 33 -13.99 6.09 -20.46
CA VAL A 33 -14.80 7.30 -20.73
C VAL A 33 -13.97 8.33 -21.51
N PHE A 34 -12.74 8.53 -21.10
CA PHE A 34 -11.82 9.44 -21.77
C PHE A 34 -11.56 8.99 -23.22
N PHE A 35 -11.29 7.71 -23.45
CA PHE A 35 -11.06 7.17 -24.80
C PHE A 35 -12.27 7.36 -25.70
N VAL A 36 -13.49 7.08 -25.20
CA VAL A 36 -14.75 7.30 -25.94
C VAL A 36 -14.94 8.78 -26.25
N TRP A 37 -14.70 9.65 -25.29
CA TRP A 37 -14.81 11.11 -25.49
C TRP A 37 -13.84 11.62 -26.57
N VAL A 38 -12.60 11.18 -26.52
CA VAL A 38 -11.58 11.51 -27.50
C VAL A 38 -11.96 11.08 -28.91
N THR A 39 -12.43 9.83 -29.06
CA THR A 39 -12.79 9.29 -30.40
C THR A 39 -14.08 9.87 -30.95
N ALA A 40 -14.98 10.38 -30.10
CA ALA A 40 -16.26 10.95 -30.50
C ALA A 40 -16.21 12.45 -30.84
N THR A 41 -15.10 13.15 -30.52
CA THR A 41 -15.00 14.60 -30.71
C THR A 41 -14.45 14.94 -32.11
N PRO A 42 -15.25 15.51 -33.02
CA PRO A 42 -14.76 15.97 -34.31
C PRO A 42 -13.93 17.24 -34.14
N GLY A 43 -12.80 17.36 -34.85
CA GLY A 43 -11.95 18.55 -34.82
C GLY A 43 -10.89 18.57 -33.69
N TRP A 44 -10.22 17.45 -33.50
CA TRP A 44 -9.11 17.30 -32.54
C TRP A 44 -8.05 18.41 -32.69
N HIS A 45 -7.85 19.18 -31.66
CA HIS A 45 -6.83 20.22 -31.58
C HIS A 45 -5.59 19.76 -30.81
N VAL A 46 -4.47 20.40 -31.04
CA VAL A 46 -3.18 20.09 -30.35
C VAL A 46 -3.33 20.18 -28.82
N ILE A 47 -4.14 21.12 -28.32
CA ILE A 47 -4.42 21.28 -26.89
C ILE A 47 -5.09 20.02 -26.33
N ASP A 48 -6.03 19.42 -27.06
CA ASP A 48 -6.72 18.20 -26.63
C ASP A 48 -5.75 17.03 -26.51
N THR A 49 -4.75 16.98 -27.37
CA THR A 49 -3.68 15.97 -27.28
C THR A 49 -2.87 16.10 -25.99
N TYR A 50 -2.49 17.33 -25.60
CA TYR A 50 -1.77 17.54 -24.33
C TYR A 50 -2.63 17.20 -23.10
N CYS A 51 -3.90 17.56 -23.12
CA CYS A 51 -4.84 17.19 -22.06
C CYS A 51 -5.00 15.66 -21.97
N ALA A 52 -5.07 14.99 -23.11
CA ALA A 52 -5.16 13.54 -23.22
C ALA A 52 -3.93 12.83 -22.61
N VAL A 53 -2.74 13.28 -23.01
CA VAL A 53 -1.48 12.73 -22.48
C VAL A 53 -1.39 12.99 -20.96
N GLY A 54 -1.72 14.19 -20.50
CA GLY A 54 -1.74 14.53 -19.08
C GLY A 54 -2.68 13.62 -18.28
N ALA A 55 -3.91 13.42 -18.75
CA ALA A 55 -4.87 12.52 -18.13
C ALA A 55 -4.38 11.06 -18.11
N ALA A 56 -3.80 10.57 -19.21
CA ALA A 56 -3.24 9.23 -19.28
C ALA A 56 -2.09 9.01 -18.29
N VAL A 57 -1.21 10.00 -18.13
CA VAL A 57 -0.11 9.96 -17.15
C VAL A 57 -0.65 9.90 -15.71
N VAL A 58 -1.65 10.74 -15.39
CA VAL A 58 -2.27 10.76 -14.05
C VAL A 58 -2.97 9.43 -13.77
N LEU A 59 -3.74 8.91 -14.70
CA LEU A 59 -4.42 7.61 -14.57
C LEU A 59 -3.42 6.46 -14.48
N GLY A 60 -2.35 6.50 -15.28
CA GLY A 60 -1.24 5.54 -15.20
C GLY A 60 -0.58 5.54 -13.82
N TYR A 61 -0.37 6.71 -13.23
CA TYR A 61 0.16 6.83 -11.88
C TYR A 61 -0.78 6.20 -10.84
N PHE A 62 -2.10 6.46 -10.90
CA PHE A 62 -3.08 5.86 -10.01
C PHE A 62 -3.15 4.33 -10.16
N LEU A 63 -3.10 3.81 -11.38
CA LEU A 63 -3.00 2.37 -11.63
C LEU A 63 -1.72 1.79 -11.03
N PHE A 64 -0.60 2.47 -11.24
CA PHE A 64 0.69 2.04 -10.70
C PHE A 64 0.69 1.96 -9.17
N ASP A 65 0.10 2.93 -8.50
CA ASP A 65 0.01 2.94 -7.03
C ASP A 65 -0.97 1.90 -6.48
N SER A 66 -2.05 1.59 -7.21
CA SER A 66 -3.06 0.61 -6.78
C SER A 66 -2.63 -0.86 -6.93
N LEU A 67 -1.63 -1.16 -7.74
CA LEU A 67 -1.16 -2.54 -7.98
C LEU A 67 -0.03 -2.98 -7.04
N VAL A 68 -0.05 -2.46 -5.80
CA VAL A 68 0.86 -2.88 -4.74
C VAL A 68 0.34 -4.15 -4.09
N THR A 69 1.17 -5.19 -4.04
CA THR A 69 0.91 -6.43 -3.32
C THR A 69 2.05 -6.72 -2.36
N PHE A 70 1.77 -7.50 -1.33
CA PHE A 70 2.76 -7.91 -0.36
C PHE A 70 2.88 -9.44 -0.35
N ARG A 71 4.08 -9.91 -0.08
CA ARG A 71 4.36 -11.33 0.18
C ARG A 71 5.10 -11.44 1.50
N VAL A 72 4.70 -12.40 2.30
CA VAL A 72 5.24 -12.62 3.66
C VAL A 72 5.72 -14.05 3.77
N ASN A 73 6.91 -14.24 4.33
CA ASN A 73 7.47 -15.56 4.64
C ASN A 73 8.23 -15.54 5.98
N ARG A 74 8.98 -16.61 6.27
CA ARG A 74 9.79 -16.71 7.49
C ARG A 74 10.95 -15.70 7.56
N GLN A 75 11.36 -15.13 6.45
CA GLN A 75 12.52 -14.22 6.38
C GLN A 75 12.10 -12.74 6.50
N GLY A 76 10.86 -12.39 6.08
CA GLY A 76 10.42 -11.01 6.11
C GLY A 76 9.20 -10.71 5.26
N ILE A 77 9.04 -9.44 4.95
CA ILE A 77 7.96 -8.87 4.15
C ILE A 77 8.54 -8.32 2.85
N MET A 78 7.99 -8.74 1.73
CA MET A 78 8.33 -8.24 0.40
C MET A 78 7.17 -7.42 -0.17
N LYS A 79 7.45 -6.18 -0.54
CA LYS A 79 6.54 -5.31 -1.29
C LYS A 79 6.78 -5.48 -2.79
N LEU A 80 5.72 -5.75 -3.53
CA LEU A 80 5.76 -5.86 -4.99
C LEU A 80 4.88 -4.78 -5.62
N ARG A 81 5.33 -4.27 -6.77
CA ARG A 81 4.51 -3.46 -7.68
C ARG A 81 4.44 -4.17 -9.02
N PHE A 82 3.24 -4.39 -9.55
CA PHE A 82 3.03 -5.20 -10.78
C PHE A 82 3.70 -6.58 -10.73
N GLY A 83 3.81 -7.17 -9.53
CA GLY A 83 4.51 -8.44 -9.35
C GLY A 83 6.04 -8.34 -9.30
N ILE A 84 6.61 -7.15 -9.53
CA ILE A 84 8.06 -6.91 -9.46
C ILE A 84 8.44 -6.55 -8.02
N PRO A 85 9.43 -7.22 -7.41
CA PRO A 85 9.92 -6.90 -6.09
C PRO A 85 10.50 -5.47 -6.06
N CYS A 86 9.93 -4.61 -5.19
CA CYS A 86 10.39 -3.23 -5.02
C CYS A 86 11.14 -3.03 -3.71
N ARG A 87 10.77 -3.79 -2.68
CA ARG A 87 11.36 -3.66 -1.35
C ARG A 87 11.20 -4.96 -0.58
N PHE A 88 12.27 -5.40 0.06
CA PHE A 88 12.27 -6.47 1.04
C PHE A 88 12.68 -5.91 2.39
N VAL A 89 12.03 -6.34 3.46
CA VAL A 89 12.32 -6.00 4.85
C VAL A 89 12.39 -7.29 5.64
N ALA A 90 13.54 -7.61 6.18
CA ALA A 90 13.74 -8.76 7.05
C ALA A 90 13.09 -8.51 8.42
N TRP A 91 12.68 -9.58 9.12
CA TRP A 91 12.02 -9.43 10.42
C TRP A 91 12.92 -8.78 11.49
N ASP A 92 14.23 -8.99 11.42
CA ASP A 92 15.23 -8.40 12.31
C ASP A 92 15.49 -6.90 12.05
N GLU A 93 15.12 -6.39 10.87
CA GLU A 93 15.17 -4.97 10.54
C GLU A 93 13.95 -4.19 11.07
N ILE A 94 12.91 -4.90 11.49
CA ILE A 94 11.68 -4.28 11.95
C ILE A 94 11.82 -3.92 13.42
N ILE A 95 11.54 -2.66 13.74
CA ILE A 95 11.57 -2.15 15.12
C ILE A 95 10.18 -2.07 15.74
N GLN A 96 9.14 -2.01 14.89
CA GLN A 96 7.77 -1.89 15.35
C GLN A 96 6.78 -2.31 14.26
N ILE A 97 5.74 -3.05 14.64
CA ILE A 97 4.58 -3.33 13.80
C ILE A 97 3.30 -3.04 14.58
N GLY A 98 2.36 -2.37 13.96
CA GLY A 98 1.06 -2.14 14.56
C GLY A 98 -0.04 -1.81 13.56
N CYS A 99 -1.29 -1.79 14.03
CA CYS A 99 -2.43 -1.33 13.27
C CYS A 99 -2.70 0.14 13.58
N ALA A 100 -2.62 1.00 12.58
CA ALA A 100 -2.99 2.41 12.66
C ALA A 100 -4.29 2.68 11.93
N LYS A 101 -5.05 3.68 12.40
CA LYS A 101 -6.19 4.23 11.68
C LYS A 101 -5.72 5.44 10.90
N LEU A 102 -5.79 5.36 9.59
CA LEU A 102 -5.50 6.46 8.67
C LEU A 102 -6.80 7.12 8.25
N TYR A 103 -6.70 8.30 7.64
CA TYR A 103 -7.85 8.98 7.03
C TYR A 103 -8.59 8.10 6.01
N ARG A 104 -7.85 7.23 5.31
CA ARG A 104 -8.38 6.31 4.29
C ARG A 104 -8.82 4.93 4.82
N GLY A 105 -8.75 4.69 6.11
CA GLY A 105 -9.07 3.40 6.72
C GLY A 105 -7.96 2.86 7.60
N SER A 106 -8.13 1.62 8.08
CA SER A 106 -7.12 0.96 8.91
C SER A 106 -6.02 0.36 8.05
N CYS A 107 -4.77 0.49 8.50
CA CYS A 107 -3.61 -0.16 7.87
C CYS A 107 -2.68 -0.78 8.92
N ILE A 108 -1.88 -1.75 8.49
CA ILE A 108 -0.74 -2.24 9.26
C ILE A 108 0.47 -1.39 8.87
N VAL A 109 1.09 -0.78 9.86
CA VAL A 109 2.32 0.01 9.72
C VAL A 109 3.48 -0.83 10.20
N VAL A 110 4.46 -1.03 9.32
CA VAL A 110 5.72 -1.70 9.61
C VAL A 110 6.81 -0.64 9.60
N THR A 111 7.48 -0.44 10.72
CA THR A 111 8.55 0.54 10.90
C THR A 111 9.89 -0.17 10.94
N THR A 112 10.84 0.25 10.12
CA THR A 112 12.18 -0.36 10.03
C THR A 112 13.24 0.45 10.76
N ARG A 113 14.41 -0.14 11.00
CA ARG A 113 15.57 0.52 11.61
C ARG A 113 15.92 1.81 10.87
N GLY A 114 16.30 2.84 11.62
CA GLY A 114 16.61 4.18 11.11
C GLY A 114 15.41 5.13 11.10
N CYS A 115 14.24 4.66 11.52
CA CYS A 115 13.08 5.48 11.78
C CYS A 115 12.82 5.61 13.28
N GLU A 116 12.29 6.74 13.72
CA GLU A 116 11.77 6.87 15.09
C GLU A 116 10.56 5.95 15.26
N ARG A 117 10.42 5.37 16.46
CA ARG A 117 9.22 4.60 16.78
C ARG A 117 8.00 5.49 16.65
N PHE A 118 6.95 4.95 16.10
CA PHE A 118 5.66 5.63 16.09
C PHE A 118 5.09 5.58 17.50
N GLU A 119 5.15 6.70 18.19
CA GLU A 119 4.52 6.87 19.50
C GLU A 119 3.02 7.06 19.29
N TYR A 120 2.32 5.96 19.45
CA TYR A 120 0.88 5.95 19.36
C TYR A 120 0.29 6.05 20.77
N GLU A 121 -0.10 7.25 21.16
CA GLU A 121 -0.90 7.43 22.36
C GLU A 121 -2.30 6.88 22.11
N VAL A 122 -2.64 5.83 22.86
CA VAL A 122 -3.91 5.09 22.74
C VAL A 122 -5.16 5.99 22.87
N ASN A 123 -5.01 7.17 23.44
CA ASN A 123 -6.10 8.12 23.70
C ASN A 123 -6.25 9.22 22.64
N ASN A 124 -5.27 9.44 21.78
CA ASN A 124 -5.31 10.45 20.71
C ASN A 124 -5.19 9.79 19.35
N LEU A 125 -6.29 9.23 18.90
CA LEU A 125 -6.48 8.58 17.61
C LEU A 125 -6.52 9.59 16.45
N ASP A 126 -5.52 10.45 16.33
CA ASP A 126 -5.45 11.38 15.23
C ASP A 126 -4.92 10.67 13.99
N SER A 127 -5.86 10.35 13.07
CA SER A 127 -5.52 9.77 11.76
C SER A 127 -4.56 10.67 10.97
N TYR A 128 -4.60 11.97 11.21
CA TYR A 128 -3.70 12.95 10.59
C TYR A 128 -2.25 12.75 11.04
N LEU A 129 -2.01 12.47 12.33
CA LEU A 129 -0.66 12.21 12.84
C LEU A 129 -0.07 10.94 12.23
N ALA A 130 -0.88 9.89 12.09
CA ALA A 130 -0.45 8.64 11.46
C ALA A 130 -0.15 8.84 9.97
N ASP A 131 -0.98 9.56 9.23
CA ASP A 131 -0.74 9.88 7.82
C ASP A 131 0.51 10.75 7.65
N SER A 132 0.71 11.77 8.50
CA SER A 132 1.88 12.63 8.50
C SER A 132 3.16 11.86 8.80
N TYR A 133 3.12 10.95 9.79
CA TYR A 133 4.24 10.08 10.11
C TYR A 133 4.62 9.18 8.92
N LEU A 134 3.65 8.52 8.30
CA LEU A 134 3.88 7.66 7.13
C LEU A 134 4.43 8.43 5.95
N TRP A 135 3.94 9.64 5.71
CA TRP A 135 4.45 10.50 4.65
C TRP A 135 5.91 10.90 4.88
N ARG A 136 6.23 11.35 6.10
CA ARG A 136 7.58 11.75 6.48
C ARG A 136 8.58 10.58 6.39
N ASN A 137 8.16 9.39 6.81
CA ASN A 137 9.00 8.19 6.92
C ASN A 137 8.73 7.17 5.79
N ARG A 138 8.21 7.60 4.65
CA ARG A 138 7.79 6.72 3.53
C ARG A 138 8.88 5.76 3.02
N HIS A 139 10.14 6.10 3.20
CA HIS A 139 11.27 5.26 2.80
C HIS A 139 11.65 4.21 3.85
N GLN A 140 11.19 4.37 5.07
CA GLN A 140 11.52 3.50 6.22
C GLN A 140 10.29 2.80 6.79
N THR A 141 9.11 3.06 6.24
CA THR A 141 7.85 2.43 6.65
C THR A 141 7.21 1.67 5.49
N ILE A 142 6.45 0.65 5.84
CA ILE A 142 5.56 -0.06 4.91
C ILE A 142 4.15 0.03 5.49
N SER A 143 3.18 0.45 4.67
CA SER A 143 1.76 0.44 5.01
C SER A 143 1.04 -0.64 4.22
N ILE A 144 0.27 -1.48 4.91
CA ILE A 144 -0.50 -2.59 4.32
C ILE A 144 -1.97 -2.35 4.63
N GLU A 145 -2.76 -2.00 3.61
CA GLU A 145 -4.17 -1.58 3.78
C GLU A 145 -5.12 -2.75 4.08
N ASN A 146 -4.84 -3.97 3.61
CA ASN A 146 -5.71 -5.12 3.80
C ASN A 146 -5.50 -5.78 5.17
N VAL A 147 -5.85 -5.08 6.24
CA VAL A 147 -5.60 -5.51 7.64
C VAL A 147 -6.22 -6.86 7.94
N ALA A 148 -7.45 -7.13 7.49
CA ALA A 148 -8.16 -8.37 7.79
C ALA A 148 -7.43 -9.62 7.28
N VAL A 149 -6.84 -9.53 6.11
CA VAL A 149 -6.09 -10.64 5.49
C VAL A 149 -4.63 -10.65 5.95
N ALA A 150 -4.02 -9.47 6.06
CA ALA A 150 -2.60 -9.34 6.37
C ALA A 150 -2.26 -9.69 7.82
N ARG A 151 -3.14 -9.30 8.75
CA ARG A 151 -2.90 -9.45 10.18
C ARG A 151 -2.62 -10.90 10.61
N PRO A 152 -3.47 -11.90 10.33
CA PRO A 152 -3.21 -13.27 10.77
C PRO A 152 -1.95 -13.86 10.13
N ILE A 153 -1.59 -13.41 8.92
CA ILE A 153 -0.39 -13.84 8.23
C ILE A 153 0.85 -13.26 8.91
N ILE A 154 0.85 -11.97 9.20
CA ILE A 154 1.99 -11.29 9.83
C ILE A 154 2.17 -11.76 11.27
N GLU A 155 1.09 -11.87 12.06
CA GLU A 155 1.14 -12.36 13.44
C GLU A 155 1.72 -13.77 13.54
N LYS A 156 1.53 -14.61 12.52
CA LYS A 156 2.11 -15.96 12.47
C LYS A 156 3.65 -15.96 12.44
N TYR A 157 4.28 -14.95 11.84
CA TYR A 157 5.72 -14.90 11.63
C TYR A 157 6.43 -13.91 12.56
N TYR A 158 5.79 -12.78 12.86
CA TYR A 158 6.35 -11.74 13.72
C TYR A 158 5.94 -11.89 15.18
N GLY A 159 4.71 -12.39 15.42
CA GLY A 159 4.12 -12.46 16.74
C GLY A 159 3.09 -11.35 16.98
N ARG A 160 2.97 -10.92 18.24
CA ARG A 160 1.96 -9.91 18.63
C ARG A 160 2.37 -8.51 18.15
N PHE A 161 1.43 -7.76 17.64
CA PHE A 161 1.62 -6.37 17.24
C PHE A 161 1.91 -5.48 18.45
N ASP A 162 2.81 -4.51 18.28
CA ASP A 162 3.23 -3.57 19.31
C ASP A 162 2.09 -2.62 19.72
N TYR A 163 1.23 -2.23 18.76
CA TYR A 163 0.05 -1.41 19.01
C TYR A 163 -1.12 -1.80 18.10
N ASP A 164 -2.35 -1.53 18.55
CA ASP A 164 -3.57 -1.87 17.82
C ASP A 164 -4.69 -0.87 18.05
N CYS A 165 -4.84 0.05 17.13
CA CYS A 165 -5.87 1.09 17.16
C CYS A 165 -7.25 0.60 16.77
N THR A 166 -7.35 -0.60 16.18
CA THR A 166 -8.65 -1.12 15.72
C THR A 166 -9.49 -1.66 16.88
N ARG A 167 -8.89 -1.95 18.04
CA ARG A 167 -9.57 -2.49 19.22
C ARG A 167 -10.28 -1.46 20.08
N VAL A 168 -9.94 -0.17 19.95
CA VAL A 168 -10.49 0.89 20.82
C VAL A 168 -11.95 1.23 20.51
N TYR A 169 -12.50 0.80 19.38
CA TYR A 169 -13.88 1.11 18.96
C TYR A 169 -14.93 0.03 19.24
N ARG A 170 -14.63 -0.97 20.10
CA ARG A 170 -15.61 -1.94 20.59
C ARG A 170 -16.01 -1.70 22.05
N ARG A 171 -16.20 -0.43 22.41
CA ARG A 171 -16.90 -0.08 23.67
C ARG A 171 -18.11 0.76 23.38
#